data_b667c82e2770870d608a5a7cb7d636dc
#
_entry.id   b667c82e2770870d608a5a7cb7d636dc
#
_cell.length_a   1.000
_cell.length_b   1.000
_cell.length_c   1.000
_cell.angle_alpha   90.00
_cell.angle_beta   90.00
_cell.angle_gamma   90.00
#
_symmetry.space_group_name_H-M   'P 1'
#
loop_
_entity.id
_entity.type
_entity.pdbx_description
1 polymer ?
#
loop_
_entity_poly.entity_id
_entity_poly.type
_entity_poly.pdbx_seq_one_letter_code
_entity_poly.pdbx_strand_id
1 'polypeptide(L)'
;MAGAALAAEVGSAVAAEQLGRQQIIVLGLMKCRYMDEQTGSRGVVFATGTPVSKSYNKWLAEQRPSLLIDIQAKLSEGKGAGYERWAKVFNLKQMAQTINFLKENGDMDFDELSRRAEAASEECSALTEKLKATEARMSEVEALKKQVINYLRTREIFRAYKASGYSKRYYTEHEQEILLHRAAKKAFNDLGLKKLPTVKALQAEYAALLAEKRAAYPAYREARAEMKKLLTYRANAEAILGMNANTGKRQKEHEQR
;
A
#
# COMPACT_ATOMS: atom_id res chain seq x y z
N MET A 1 -10.51 22.91 3.84
CA MET A 1 -9.06 23.12 3.55
C MET A 1 -8.18 22.33 4.50
N ALA A 2 -8.42 22.35 5.84
CA ALA A 2 -7.63 21.59 6.81
C ALA A 2 -7.56 20.06 6.54
N GLY A 3 -8.66 19.46 6.10
CA GLY A 3 -8.71 18.03 5.81
C GLY A 3 -7.86 17.58 4.62
N ALA A 4 -7.73 18.42 3.60
CA ALA A 4 -6.90 18.10 2.43
C ALA A 4 -5.40 18.19 2.75
N ALA A 5 -5.01 19.19 3.54
CA ALA A 5 -3.64 19.33 4.01
C ALA A 5 -3.22 18.16 4.89
N LEU A 6 -4.07 17.75 5.83
CA LEU A 6 -3.81 16.60 6.70
C LEU A 6 -3.62 15.30 5.89
N ALA A 7 -4.40 15.12 4.82
CA ALA A 7 -4.26 13.96 3.95
C ALA A 7 -2.96 13.95 3.13
N ALA A 8 -2.49 15.12 2.73
CA ALA A 8 -1.22 15.28 2.02
C ALA A 8 -0.03 15.04 2.95
N GLU A 9 -0.11 15.50 4.20
CA GLU A 9 0.95 15.34 5.20
C GLU A 9 1.07 13.91 5.71
N VAL A 10 -0.04 13.25 6.00
CA VAL A 10 -0.02 11.91 6.64
C VAL A 10 0.10 10.79 5.60
N GLY A 11 -0.37 10.98 4.37
CA GLY A 11 -0.23 10.03 3.26
C GLY A 11 -0.61 8.57 3.56
N SER A 12 -1.34 8.31 4.64
CA SER A 12 -1.62 6.99 5.19
C SER A 12 -3.10 6.60 5.04
N ALA A 13 -3.37 5.30 5.06
CA ALA A 13 -4.73 4.77 5.06
C ALA A 13 -5.55 5.27 6.26
N VAL A 14 -4.88 5.44 7.41
CA VAL A 14 -5.50 5.94 8.65
C VAL A 14 -6.02 7.36 8.49
N ALA A 15 -5.21 8.24 7.88
CA ALA A 15 -5.67 9.61 7.57
C ALA A 15 -6.81 9.62 6.55
N ALA A 16 -6.84 8.62 5.66
CA ALA A 16 -7.92 8.44 4.71
C ALA A 16 -9.25 8.12 5.40
N GLU A 17 -9.22 7.30 6.41
CA GLU A 17 -10.36 6.89 7.20
C GLU A 17 -10.88 8.02 8.09
N GLN A 18 -9.98 8.73 8.76
CA GLN A 18 -10.32 9.90 9.59
C GLN A 18 -11.01 11.03 8.81
N LEU A 19 -10.80 11.08 7.51
CA LEU A 19 -11.41 12.05 6.60
C LEU A 19 -12.68 11.55 5.92
N GLY A 20 -13.28 10.46 6.38
CA GLY A 20 -14.52 9.90 5.83
C GLY A 20 -14.39 9.37 4.40
N ARG A 21 -13.26 8.82 4.03
CA ARG A 21 -12.99 8.38 2.66
C ARG A 21 -13.65 7.10 2.28
N GLN A 22 -14.16 7.07 1.07
CA GLN A 22 -14.89 5.92 0.52
C GLN A 22 -14.03 4.97 -0.30
N GLN A 23 -12.85 5.39 -0.78
CA GLN A 23 -12.03 4.55 -1.65
C GLN A 23 -10.56 4.96 -1.70
N ILE A 24 -9.66 4.02 -1.51
CA ILE A 24 -8.21 4.17 -1.69
C ILE A 24 -7.78 3.31 -2.87
N ILE A 25 -7.14 3.94 -3.86
CA ILE A 25 -6.58 3.25 -5.02
C ILE A 25 -5.07 3.38 -4.99
N VAL A 26 -4.37 2.27 -4.90
CA VAL A 26 -2.90 2.21 -4.93
C VAL A 26 -2.43 1.99 -6.37
N LEU A 27 -1.84 3.01 -6.98
CA LEU A 27 -1.27 2.97 -8.34
C LEU A 27 0.17 3.48 -8.31
N GLY A 28 1.00 2.98 -7.37
CA GLY A 28 2.34 3.55 -7.15
C GLY A 28 2.32 4.98 -6.55
N LEU A 29 1.19 5.66 -6.68
CA LEU A 29 0.76 6.87 -6.01
C LEU A 29 -0.55 6.57 -5.31
N MET A 30 -0.67 6.91 -4.04
CA MET A 30 -1.91 6.72 -3.32
C MET A 30 -2.90 7.81 -3.71
N LYS A 31 -3.95 7.43 -4.43
CA LYS A 31 -5.06 8.32 -4.77
C LYS A 31 -6.17 8.15 -3.74
N CYS A 32 -6.37 9.15 -2.94
CA CYS A 32 -7.42 9.17 -1.92
C CYS A 32 -8.56 10.07 -2.36
N ARG A 33 -9.77 9.51 -2.41
CA ARG A 33 -10.99 10.30 -2.55
C ARG A 33 -11.57 10.57 -1.17
N TYR A 34 -11.90 11.80 -0.91
CA TYR A 34 -12.55 12.22 0.33
C TYR A 34 -13.71 13.16 0.04
N MET A 35 -14.60 13.23 0.98
CA MET A 35 -15.65 14.26 1.02
C MET A 35 -15.42 15.08 2.27
N ASP A 36 -15.30 16.37 2.11
CA ASP A 36 -15.21 17.29 3.23
C ASP A 36 -16.61 17.43 3.85
N GLU A 37 -16.74 16.98 5.09
CA GLU A 37 -18.02 16.96 5.80
C GLU A 37 -18.55 18.37 6.10
N GLN A 38 -17.68 19.37 6.19
CA GLN A 38 -18.07 20.76 6.48
C GLN A 38 -18.52 21.51 5.24
N THR A 39 -17.92 21.25 4.10
CA THR A 39 -18.18 21.99 2.85
C THR A 39 -18.94 21.17 1.82
N GLY A 40 -19.10 19.87 2.02
CA GLY A 40 -19.68 18.94 1.05
C GLY A 40 -18.84 18.76 -0.22
N SER A 41 -17.65 19.35 -0.29
CA SER A 41 -16.79 19.29 -1.46
C SER A 41 -16.07 17.95 -1.57
N ARG A 42 -16.00 17.41 -2.82
CA ARG A 42 -15.29 16.18 -3.12
C ARG A 42 -13.90 16.51 -3.65
N GLY A 43 -12.89 15.90 -3.05
CA GLY A 43 -11.51 16.10 -3.45
C GLY A 43 -10.77 14.79 -3.74
N VAL A 44 -9.65 14.94 -4.44
CA VAL A 44 -8.71 13.85 -4.69
C VAL A 44 -7.34 14.33 -4.26
N VAL A 45 -6.70 13.59 -3.35
CA VAL A 45 -5.34 13.86 -2.90
C VAL A 45 -4.44 12.72 -3.35
N PHE A 46 -3.27 13.07 -3.88
CA PHE A 46 -2.21 12.13 -4.20
C PHE A 46 -1.16 12.20 -3.09
N ALA A 47 -0.99 11.11 -2.36
CA ALA A 47 0.07 10.98 -1.38
C ALA A 47 1.22 10.16 -1.98
N THR A 48 2.40 10.74 -2.03
CA THR A 48 3.62 10.07 -2.47
C THR A 48 4.29 9.39 -1.29
N GLY A 49 4.47 8.12 -1.40
CA GLY A 49 5.43 7.36 -0.58
C GLY A 49 4.91 6.85 0.75
N THR A 50 5.11 5.59 0.92
CA THR A 50 5.13 4.75 2.09
C THR A 50 3.88 3.98 2.50
N PRO A 51 4.09 2.95 3.26
CA PRO A 51 3.66 1.58 3.01
C PRO A 51 2.20 1.39 3.38
N VAL A 52 1.33 1.72 2.46
CA VAL A 52 -0.10 1.41 2.53
C VAL A 52 -0.35 -0.10 2.53
N SER A 53 0.63 -0.89 2.07
CA SER A 53 0.38 -2.31 1.87
C SER A 53 0.24 -3.12 3.17
N LYS A 54 1.00 -2.83 4.25
CA LYS A 54 0.78 -3.51 5.54
C LYS A 54 -0.52 -3.05 6.19
N SER A 55 -0.80 -1.76 6.19
CA SER A 55 -2.02 -1.22 6.77
C SER A 55 -3.24 -1.54 5.91
N TYR A 56 -3.10 -1.61 4.58
CA TYR A 56 -4.18 -2.00 3.67
C TYR A 56 -4.49 -3.50 3.76
N ASN A 57 -3.49 -4.36 3.82
CA ASN A 57 -3.71 -5.80 4.01
C ASN A 57 -4.25 -6.11 5.41
N LYS A 58 -3.77 -5.39 6.45
CA LYS A 58 -4.33 -5.45 7.80
C LYS A 58 -5.76 -4.91 7.84
N TRP A 59 -6.02 -3.78 7.19
CA TRP A 59 -7.36 -3.20 7.06
C TRP A 59 -8.32 -4.13 6.28
N LEU A 60 -7.86 -4.78 5.18
CA LEU A 60 -8.65 -5.78 4.48
C LEU A 60 -8.96 -7.01 5.35
N ALA A 61 -8.02 -7.43 6.18
CA ALA A 61 -8.22 -8.53 7.13
C ALA A 61 -9.16 -8.13 8.29
N GLU A 62 -9.06 -6.89 8.76
CA GLU A 62 -9.88 -6.34 9.85
C GLU A 62 -11.31 -6.01 9.40
N GLN A 63 -11.50 -5.54 8.16
CA GLN A 63 -12.81 -5.21 7.60
C GLN A 63 -13.65 -6.45 7.23
N ARG A 64 -13.10 -7.68 7.40
CA ARG A 64 -13.79 -8.92 7.05
C ARG A 64 -14.54 -8.75 5.72
N PRO A 65 -13.94 -9.01 4.56
CA PRO A 65 -14.52 -8.67 3.26
C PRO A 65 -15.67 -9.60 2.86
N SER A 66 -16.58 -9.88 3.80
CA SER A 66 -17.82 -10.55 3.49
C SER A 66 -18.59 -9.70 2.50
N LEU A 67 -19.00 -10.32 1.40
CA LEU A 67 -19.88 -9.70 0.43
C LEU A 67 -21.36 -9.82 0.83
N LEU A 68 -21.66 -10.52 1.92
CA LEU A 68 -23.04 -10.63 2.42
C LEU A 68 -23.47 -9.31 3.07
N ILE A 69 -24.62 -8.82 2.64
CA ILE A 69 -25.21 -7.56 3.09
C ILE A 69 -26.05 -7.82 4.33
N ASP A 70 -25.80 -7.09 5.43
CA ASP A 70 -26.73 -7.03 6.56
C ASP A 70 -27.97 -6.21 6.14
N ILE A 71 -29.02 -6.93 5.75
CA ILE A 71 -30.26 -6.34 5.24
C ILE A 71 -30.98 -5.54 6.32
N GLN A 72 -30.98 -6.02 7.58
CA GLN A 72 -31.66 -5.35 8.69
C GLN A 72 -31.00 -4.01 9.03
N ALA A 73 -29.65 -4.01 9.09
CA ALA A 73 -28.90 -2.78 9.28
C ALA A 73 -29.17 -1.78 8.15
N LYS A 74 -29.26 -2.24 6.90
CA LYS A 74 -29.53 -1.36 5.75
C LYS A 74 -30.97 -0.85 5.69
N LEU A 75 -31.93 -1.61 6.15
CA LEU A 75 -33.32 -1.15 6.27
C LEU A 75 -33.45 -0.09 7.39
N SER A 76 -32.76 -0.25 8.51
CA SER A 76 -32.72 0.75 9.57
C SER A 76 -32.05 2.06 9.15
N GLU A 77 -31.16 2.02 8.15
CA GLU A 77 -30.57 3.19 7.48
C GLU A 77 -31.55 3.86 6.47
N GLY A 78 -32.79 3.40 6.35
CA GLY A 78 -33.80 3.99 5.47
C GLY A 78 -33.82 3.43 4.04
N LYS A 79 -33.18 2.29 3.77
CA LYS A 79 -33.28 1.61 2.47
C LYS A 79 -34.66 0.98 2.30
N GLY A 80 -35.28 1.21 1.13
CA GLY A 80 -36.64 0.74 0.86
C GLY A 80 -36.74 -0.74 0.43
N ALA A 81 -37.96 -1.23 0.28
CA ALA A 81 -38.28 -2.62 -0.07
C ALA A 81 -37.68 -3.11 -1.41
N GLY A 82 -37.42 -2.20 -2.36
CA GLY A 82 -36.69 -2.53 -3.60
C GLY A 82 -35.22 -2.94 -3.32
N TYR A 83 -34.55 -2.24 -2.42
CA TYR A 83 -33.20 -2.59 -1.98
C TYR A 83 -33.20 -3.92 -1.23
N GLU A 84 -34.17 -4.16 -0.36
CA GLU A 84 -34.30 -5.42 0.38
C GLU A 84 -34.38 -6.64 -0.56
N ARG A 85 -35.23 -6.57 -1.56
CA ARG A 85 -35.37 -7.65 -2.56
C ARG A 85 -34.09 -7.89 -3.33
N TRP A 86 -33.44 -6.83 -3.78
CA TRP A 86 -32.14 -6.92 -4.45
C TRP A 86 -31.07 -7.53 -3.55
N ALA A 87 -30.96 -7.07 -2.30
CA ALA A 87 -29.97 -7.55 -1.35
C ALA A 87 -30.16 -9.02 -0.97
N LYS A 88 -31.43 -9.50 -0.86
CA LYS A 88 -31.75 -10.93 -0.67
C LYS A 88 -31.23 -11.78 -1.83
N VAL A 89 -31.48 -11.36 -3.07
CA VAL A 89 -31.00 -12.07 -4.27
C VAL A 89 -29.48 -12.02 -4.36
N PHE A 90 -28.87 -10.89 -4.05
CA PHE A 90 -27.42 -10.73 -4.02
C PHE A 90 -26.78 -11.67 -2.99
N ASN A 91 -27.28 -11.68 -1.75
CA ASN A 91 -26.77 -12.56 -0.71
C ASN A 91 -26.89 -14.03 -1.10
N LEU A 92 -28.04 -14.43 -1.65
CA LEU A 92 -28.25 -15.80 -2.11
C LEU A 92 -27.21 -16.22 -3.18
N LYS A 93 -26.89 -15.33 -4.12
CA LYS A 93 -25.84 -15.57 -5.13
C LYS A 93 -24.46 -15.71 -4.48
N GLN A 94 -24.12 -14.87 -3.51
CA GLN A 94 -22.86 -14.95 -2.80
C GLN A 94 -22.72 -16.24 -1.98
N MET A 95 -23.80 -16.63 -1.31
CA MET A 95 -23.85 -17.90 -0.57
C MET A 95 -23.68 -19.11 -1.52
N ALA A 96 -24.42 -19.12 -2.64
CA ALA A 96 -24.30 -20.17 -3.64
C ALA A 96 -22.89 -20.27 -4.23
N GLN A 97 -22.26 -19.13 -4.55
CA GLN A 97 -20.88 -19.09 -5.03
C GLN A 97 -19.89 -19.64 -3.99
N THR A 98 -20.08 -19.30 -2.71
CA THR A 98 -19.22 -19.81 -1.62
C THR A 98 -19.39 -21.31 -1.47
N ILE A 99 -20.62 -21.83 -1.45
CA ILE A 99 -20.91 -23.26 -1.33
C ILE A 99 -20.36 -24.03 -2.55
N ASN A 100 -20.56 -23.52 -3.76
CA ASN A 100 -20.03 -24.15 -4.97
C ASN A 100 -18.51 -24.22 -4.94
N PHE A 101 -17.84 -23.13 -4.52
CA PHE A 101 -16.39 -23.13 -4.35
C PHE A 101 -15.92 -24.21 -3.37
N LEU A 102 -16.57 -24.36 -2.21
CA LEU A 102 -16.22 -25.38 -1.23
C LEU A 102 -16.39 -26.79 -1.81
N LYS A 103 -17.49 -27.06 -2.52
CA LYS A 103 -17.75 -28.36 -3.20
C LYS A 103 -16.75 -28.67 -4.29
N GLU A 104 -16.47 -27.70 -5.18
CA GLU A 104 -15.49 -27.84 -6.27
C GLU A 104 -14.07 -28.10 -5.77
N ASN A 105 -13.76 -27.72 -4.52
CA ASN A 105 -12.47 -27.95 -3.87
C ASN A 105 -12.49 -29.17 -2.91
N GLY A 106 -13.36 -30.15 -3.14
CA GLY A 106 -13.36 -31.41 -2.42
C GLY A 106 -14.16 -31.39 -1.12
N ASP A 107 -15.30 -30.70 -1.10
CA ASP A 107 -16.14 -30.49 0.09
C ASP A 107 -15.35 -29.90 1.26
N MET A 108 -14.55 -28.88 0.94
CA MET A 108 -13.68 -28.18 1.89
C MET A 108 -14.47 -27.69 3.11
N ASP A 109 -14.01 -28.05 4.30
CA ASP A 109 -14.55 -27.54 5.54
C ASP A 109 -14.04 -26.13 5.87
N PHE A 110 -14.60 -25.53 6.93
CA PHE A 110 -14.26 -24.17 7.33
C PHE A 110 -12.81 -24.04 7.82
N ASP A 111 -12.28 -25.06 8.48
CA ASP A 111 -10.92 -25.04 9.03
C ASP A 111 -9.89 -25.13 7.90
N GLU A 112 -10.14 -25.97 6.90
CA GLU A 112 -9.31 -26.04 5.68
C GLU A 112 -9.37 -24.73 4.90
N LEU A 113 -10.54 -24.13 4.72
CA LEU A 113 -10.71 -22.82 4.08
C LEU A 113 -9.92 -21.75 4.83
N SER A 114 -9.97 -21.76 6.16
CA SER A 114 -9.25 -20.82 7.01
C SER A 114 -7.74 -20.99 6.86
N ARG A 115 -7.24 -22.23 6.89
CA ARG A 115 -5.81 -22.52 6.67
C ARG A 115 -5.33 -22.06 5.30
N ARG A 116 -6.10 -22.30 4.24
CA ARG A 116 -5.76 -21.85 2.88
C ARG A 116 -5.78 -20.33 2.75
N ALA A 117 -6.74 -19.66 3.39
CA ALA A 117 -6.80 -18.21 3.40
C ALA A 117 -5.62 -17.57 4.14
N GLU A 118 -5.17 -18.18 5.24
CA GLU A 118 -3.97 -17.77 5.98
C GLU A 118 -2.70 -17.98 5.17
N ALA A 119 -2.51 -19.16 4.59
CA ALA A 119 -1.38 -19.47 3.73
C ALA A 119 -1.28 -18.50 2.52
N ALA A 120 -2.40 -18.25 1.85
CA ALA A 120 -2.44 -17.28 0.75
C ALA A 120 -2.13 -15.83 1.21
N SER A 121 -2.51 -15.48 2.44
CA SER A 121 -2.18 -14.18 3.02
C SER A 121 -0.70 -14.05 3.34
N GLU A 122 -0.09 -15.11 3.84
CA GLU A 122 1.36 -15.18 4.11
C GLU A 122 2.16 -15.10 2.80
N GLU A 123 1.78 -15.87 1.78
CA GLU A 123 2.41 -15.83 0.46
C GLU A 123 2.33 -14.43 -0.17
N CYS A 124 1.15 -13.83 -0.17
CA CYS A 124 0.96 -12.47 -0.68
C CYS A 124 1.80 -11.44 0.11
N SER A 125 1.92 -11.61 1.43
CA SER A 125 2.76 -10.76 2.29
C SER A 125 4.23 -10.92 1.96
N ALA A 126 4.73 -12.15 1.79
CA ALA A 126 6.11 -12.42 1.43
C ALA A 126 6.49 -11.79 0.08
N LEU A 127 5.63 -11.94 -0.94
CA LEU A 127 5.84 -11.32 -2.25
C LEU A 127 5.78 -9.79 -2.17
N THR A 128 4.92 -9.24 -1.32
CA THR A 128 4.83 -7.80 -1.08
C THR A 128 6.12 -7.26 -0.47
N GLU A 129 6.66 -7.93 0.55
CA GLU A 129 7.91 -7.50 1.19
C GLU A 129 9.11 -7.61 0.22
N LYS A 130 9.16 -8.67 -0.60
CA LYS A 130 10.18 -8.80 -1.65
C LYS A 130 10.11 -7.64 -2.64
N LEU A 131 8.93 -7.31 -3.16
CA LEU A 131 8.74 -6.18 -4.08
C LEU A 131 9.13 -4.85 -3.44
N LYS A 132 8.79 -4.63 -2.17
CA LYS A 132 9.18 -3.41 -1.45
C LYS A 132 10.69 -3.30 -1.25
N ALA A 133 11.35 -4.41 -0.90
CA ALA A 133 12.80 -4.42 -0.75
C ALA A 133 13.49 -4.06 -2.07
N THR A 134 13.00 -4.61 -3.19
CA THR A 134 13.49 -4.27 -4.53
C THR A 134 13.25 -2.80 -4.86
N GLU A 135 12.07 -2.25 -4.56
CA GLU A 135 11.74 -0.83 -4.78
C GLU A 135 12.59 0.11 -3.91
N ALA A 136 12.82 -0.24 -2.65
CA ALA A 136 13.69 0.51 -1.75
C ALA A 136 15.11 0.56 -2.31
N ARG A 137 15.64 -0.60 -2.76
CA ARG A 137 16.97 -0.66 -3.37
C ARG A 137 17.06 0.15 -4.66
N MET A 138 16.04 0.11 -5.50
CA MET A 138 15.99 0.96 -6.71
C MET A 138 16.07 2.44 -6.37
N SER A 139 15.35 2.88 -5.32
CA SER A 139 15.38 4.27 -4.85
C SER A 139 16.75 4.67 -4.33
N GLU A 140 17.42 3.80 -3.57
CA GLU A 140 18.79 4.02 -3.08
C GLU A 140 19.79 4.15 -4.23
N VAL A 141 19.73 3.24 -5.23
CA VAL A 141 20.59 3.27 -6.42
C VAL A 141 20.37 4.54 -7.23
N GLU A 142 19.13 5.00 -7.38
CA GLU A 142 18.82 6.24 -8.07
C GLU A 142 19.36 7.47 -7.32
N ALA A 143 19.17 7.52 -6.00
CA ALA A 143 19.71 8.58 -5.16
C ALA A 143 21.25 8.62 -5.23
N LEU A 144 21.90 7.47 -5.12
CA LEU A 144 23.36 7.36 -5.22
C LEU A 144 23.85 7.80 -6.61
N LYS A 145 23.21 7.36 -7.69
CA LYS A 145 23.53 7.79 -9.05
C LYS A 145 23.47 9.30 -9.21
N LYS A 146 22.46 9.95 -8.62
CA LYS A 146 22.31 11.40 -8.62
C LYS A 146 23.50 12.09 -7.92
N GLN A 147 23.91 11.56 -6.75
CA GLN A 147 25.05 12.09 -6.03
C GLN A 147 26.37 11.89 -6.81
N VAL A 148 26.56 10.75 -7.46
CA VAL A 148 27.74 10.49 -8.30
C VAL A 148 27.79 11.47 -9.48
N ILE A 149 26.70 11.72 -10.15
CA ILE A 149 26.61 12.70 -11.26
C ILE A 149 26.94 14.10 -10.74
N ASN A 150 26.37 14.53 -9.62
CA ASN A 150 26.64 15.83 -9.01
C ASN A 150 28.13 15.99 -8.67
N TYR A 151 28.72 14.97 -8.05
CA TYR A 151 30.15 14.96 -7.72
C TYR A 151 31.02 15.09 -8.97
N LEU A 152 30.74 14.34 -10.03
CA LEU A 152 31.51 14.39 -11.26
C LEU A 152 31.41 15.76 -11.97
N ARG A 153 30.23 16.36 -12.00
CA ARG A 153 30.00 17.69 -12.60
C ARG A 153 30.74 18.79 -11.86
N THR A 154 30.82 18.71 -10.54
CA THR A 154 31.37 19.79 -9.69
C THR A 154 32.82 19.55 -9.32
N ARG A 155 33.41 18.43 -9.72
CA ARG A 155 34.76 18.01 -9.35
C ARG A 155 35.84 19.02 -9.74
N GLU A 156 35.80 19.52 -10.96
CA GLU A 156 36.80 20.45 -11.47
C GLU A 156 36.68 21.83 -10.81
N ILE A 157 35.46 22.31 -10.59
CA ILE A 157 35.19 23.55 -9.84
C ILE A 157 35.73 23.45 -8.41
N PHE A 158 35.47 22.32 -7.75
CA PHE A 158 35.96 22.11 -6.39
C PHE A 158 37.50 21.98 -6.33
N ARG A 159 38.13 21.40 -7.35
CA ARG A 159 39.59 21.37 -7.50
C ARG A 159 40.18 22.79 -7.64
N ALA A 160 39.58 23.60 -8.50
CA ALA A 160 39.98 24.99 -8.69
C ALA A 160 39.82 25.81 -7.39
N TYR A 161 38.69 25.60 -6.67
CA TYR A 161 38.46 26.21 -5.36
C TYR A 161 39.58 25.85 -4.34
N LYS A 162 39.94 24.57 -4.29
CA LYS A 162 41.07 24.13 -3.45
C LYS A 162 42.41 24.72 -3.89
N ALA A 163 42.67 24.78 -5.19
CA ALA A 163 43.88 25.35 -5.74
C ALA A 163 44.01 26.86 -5.52
N SER A 164 42.87 27.58 -5.44
CA SER A 164 42.83 29.01 -5.09
C SER A 164 43.05 29.30 -3.60
N GLY A 165 43.43 28.29 -2.80
CA GLY A 165 43.59 28.45 -1.35
C GLY A 165 42.26 28.72 -0.63
N TYR A 166 41.13 28.21 -1.14
CA TYR A 166 39.80 28.42 -0.60
C TYR A 166 39.35 29.91 -0.65
N SER A 167 39.69 30.61 -1.75
CA SER A 167 39.38 32.02 -1.96
C SER A 167 37.88 32.31 -1.75
N LYS A 168 37.59 33.33 -0.92
CA LYS A 168 36.21 33.78 -0.65
C LYS A 168 35.52 34.26 -1.93
N ARG A 169 36.25 34.96 -2.82
CA ARG A 169 35.72 35.45 -4.10
C ARG A 169 35.30 34.27 -4.98
N TYR A 170 36.16 33.27 -5.15
CA TYR A 170 35.87 32.09 -5.93
C TYR A 170 34.67 31.27 -5.34
N TYR A 171 34.59 31.22 -4.00
CA TYR A 171 33.48 30.61 -3.32
C TYR A 171 32.17 31.30 -3.67
N THR A 172 32.09 32.63 -3.60
CA THR A 172 30.91 33.42 -3.89
C THR A 172 30.44 33.24 -5.37
N GLU A 173 31.39 33.13 -6.29
CA GLU A 173 31.14 32.93 -7.73
C GLU A 173 30.61 31.52 -8.03
N HIS A 174 30.95 30.50 -7.23
CA HIS A 174 30.66 29.07 -7.45
C HIS A 174 30.02 28.38 -6.22
N GLU A 175 29.28 29.14 -5.44
CA GLU A 175 28.76 28.66 -4.16
C GLU A 175 27.89 27.39 -4.33
N GLN A 176 26.99 27.39 -5.30
CA GLN A 176 26.07 26.27 -5.52
C GLN A 176 26.81 24.98 -5.87
N GLU A 177 27.75 25.05 -6.77
CA GLU A 177 28.56 23.88 -7.19
C GLU A 177 29.44 23.36 -6.06
N ILE A 178 30.04 24.25 -5.25
CA ILE A 178 30.86 23.87 -4.11
C ILE A 178 30.01 23.21 -3.03
N LEU A 179 28.81 23.74 -2.74
CA LEU A 179 27.87 23.14 -1.79
C LEU A 179 27.40 21.79 -2.29
N LEU A 180 27.06 21.68 -3.58
CA LEU A 180 26.64 20.43 -4.20
C LEU A 180 27.73 19.34 -4.14
N HIS A 181 28.98 19.73 -4.38
CA HIS A 181 30.14 18.84 -4.25
C HIS A 181 30.31 18.33 -2.82
N ARG A 182 30.25 19.24 -1.84
CA ARG A 182 30.33 18.89 -0.41
C ARG A 182 29.20 17.97 0.03
N ALA A 183 27.99 18.24 -0.41
CA ALA A 183 26.81 17.40 -0.12
C ALA A 183 26.97 15.98 -0.69
N ALA A 184 27.43 15.86 -1.94
CA ALA A 184 27.71 14.57 -2.56
C ALA A 184 28.81 13.81 -1.81
N LYS A 185 29.89 14.49 -1.44
CA LYS A 185 30.98 13.87 -0.67
C LYS A 185 30.56 13.43 0.72
N LYS A 186 29.71 14.21 1.39
CA LYS A 186 29.09 13.81 2.67
C LYS A 186 28.26 12.55 2.52
N ALA A 187 27.39 12.50 1.52
CA ALA A 187 26.55 11.31 1.24
C ALA A 187 27.40 10.05 1.01
N PHE A 188 28.54 10.15 0.33
CA PHE A 188 29.45 9.02 0.15
C PHE A 188 30.10 8.56 1.45
N ASN A 189 30.47 9.49 2.31
CA ASN A 189 31.03 9.18 3.63
C ASN A 189 29.98 8.52 4.53
N ASP A 190 28.76 9.03 4.53
CA ASP A 190 27.64 8.49 5.32
C ASP A 190 27.29 7.04 4.89
N LEU A 191 27.47 6.74 3.60
CA LEU A 191 27.31 5.39 3.04
C LEU A 191 28.55 4.49 3.21
N GLY A 192 29.65 5.00 3.79
CA GLY A 192 30.89 4.25 4.02
C GLY A 192 31.58 3.76 2.73
N LEU A 193 31.38 4.44 1.60
CA LEU A 193 31.87 4.00 0.31
C LEU A 193 33.38 4.20 0.17
N LYS A 194 34.16 3.12 0.19
CA LYS A 194 35.61 3.16 -0.04
C LYS A 194 35.96 3.49 -1.50
N LYS A 195 35.10 3.14 -2.44
CA LYS A 195 35.26 3.40 -3.89
C LYS A 195 33.95 3.83 -4.49
N LEU A 196 33.96 4.91 -5.27
CA LEU A 196 32.77 5.39 -5.96
C LEU A 196 32.37 4.44 -7.09
N PRO A 197 31.11 3.99 -7.14
CA PRO A 197 30.62 3.23 -8.27
C PRO A 197 30.51 4.11 -9.51
N THR A 198 30.63 3.51 -10.67
CA THR A 198 30.42 4.23 -11.93
C THR A 198 28.93 4.43 -12.20
N VAL A 199 28.59 5.52 -12.89
CA VAL A 199 27.21 5.77 -13.32
C VAL A 199 26.66 4.60 -14.15
N LYS A 200 27.51 4.00 -15.01
CA LYS A 200 27.17 2.84 -15.83
C LYS A 200 26.84 1.61 -14.99
N ALA A 201 27.61 1.35 -13.92
CA ALA A 201 27.34 0.22 -13.01
C ALA A 201 26.02 0.42 -12.27
N LEU A 202 25.73 1.64 -11.77
CA LEU A 202 24.47 1.95 -11.10
C LEU A 202 23.28 1.86 -12.07
N GLN A 203 23.44 2.23 -13.33
CA GLN A 203 22.41 2.04 -14.35
C GLN A 203 22.14 0.56 -14.63
N ALA A 204 23.19 -0.26 -14.69
CA ALA A 204 23.04 -1.71 -14.86
C ALA A 204 22.36 -2.36 -13.67
N GLU A 205 22.73 -1.98 -12.42
CA GLU A 205 22.07 -2.44 -11.21
C GLU A 205 20.59 -2.07 -11.20
N TYR A 206 20.25 -0.82 -11.52
CA TYR A 206 18.86 -0.36 -11.60
C TYR A 206 18.07 -1.14 -12.64
N ALA A 207 18.65 -1.40 -13.82
CA ALA A 207 18.00 -2.17 -14.88
C ALA A 207 17.74 -3.63 -14.45
N ALA A 208 18.68 -4.26 -13.73
CA ALA A 208 18.51 -5.60 -13.18
C ALA A 208 17.39 -5.65 -12.13
N LEU A 209 17.35 -4.71 -11.20
CA LEU A 209 16.29 -4.60 -10.19
C LEU A 209 14.92 -4.36 -10.84
N LEU A 210 14.86 -3.54 -11.88
CA LEU A 210 13.62 -3.31 -12.63
C LEU A 210 13.14 -4.58 -13.34
N ALA A 211 14.05 -5.37 -13.91
CA ALA A 211 13.72 -6.65 -14.52
C ALA A 211 13.20 -7.65 -13.46
N GLU A 212 13.87 -7.73 -12.30
CA GLU A 212 13.42 -8.57 -11.18
C GLU A 212 12.01 -8.16 -10.70
N LYS A 213 11.76 -6.87 -10.51
CA LYS A 213 10.44 -6.36 -10.14
C LYS A 213 9.38 -6.77 -11.15
N ARG A 214 9.67 -6.60 -12.46
CA ARG A 214 8.74 -6.97 -13.54
C ARG A 214 8.45 -8.47 -13.57
N ALA A 215 9.44 -9.30 -13.32
CA ALA A 215 9.29 -10.75 -13.26
C ALA A 215 8.48 -11.21 -12.04
N ALA A 216 8.64 -10.56 -10.88
CA ALA A 216 7.92 -10.90 -9.65
C ALA A 216 6.47 -10.39 -9.63
N TYR A 217 6.15 -9.36 -10.40
CA TYR A 217 4.84 -8.69 -10.33
C TYR A 217 3.64 -9.57 -10.75
N PRO A 218 3.72 -10.43 -11.78
CA PRO A 218 2.63 -11.35 -12.13
C PRO A 218 2.29 -12.29 -10.98
N ALA A 219 3.28 -12.95 -10.37
CA ALA A 219 3.08 -13.84 -9.23
C ALA A 219 2.43 -13.12 -8.04
N TYR A 220 2.87 -11.89 -7.75
CA TYR A 220 2.20 -11.05 -6.74
C TYR A 220 0.73 -10.78 -7.06
N ARG A 221 0.41 -10.48 -8.32
CA ARG A 221 -0.99 -10.24 -8.73
C ARG A 221 -1.87 -11.47 -8.54
N GLU A 222 -1.37 -12.64 -8.89
CA GLU A 222 -2.06 -13.93 -8.74
C GLU A 222 -2.26 -14.27 -7.27
N ALA A 223 -1.20 -14.22 -6.46
CA ALA A 223 -1.27 -14.46 -5.02
C ALA A 223 -2.24 -13.50 -4.32
N ARG A 224 -2.24 -12.22 -4.71
CA ARG A 224 -3.18 -11.22 -4.18
C ARG A 224 -4.62 -11.51 -4.57
N ALA A 225 -4.87 -11.95 -5.79
CA ALA A 225 -6.21 -12.30 -6.25
C ALA A 225 -6.75 -13.52 -5.50
N GLU A 226 -5.92 -14.55 -5.33
CA GLU A 226 -6.27 -15.76 -4.60
C GLU A 226 -6.48 -15.47 -3.10
N MET A 227 -5.59 -14.74 -2.46
CA MET A 227 -5.77 -14.28 -1.07
C MET A 227 -7.13 -13.57 -0.90
N LYS A 228 -7.45 -12.62 -1.78
CA LYS A 228 -8.71 -11.87 -1.71
C LYS A 228 -9.92 -12.79 -1.87
N LYS A 229 -9.84 -13.74 -2.79
CA LYS A 229 -10.91 -14.71 -3.06
C LYS A 229 -11.15 -15.61 -1.83
N LEU A 230 -10.10 -16.21 -1.28
CA LEU A 230 -10.20 -17.08 -0.11
C LEU A 230 -10.67 -16.33 1.15
N LEU A 231 -10.16 -15.13 1.40
CA LEU A 231 -10.64 -14.28 2.50
C LEU A 231 -12.12 -13.94 2.36
N THR A 232 -12.58 -13.68 1.14
CA THR A 232 -14.01 -13.40 0.89
C THR A 232 -14.86 -14.63 1.16
N TYR A 233 -14.47 -15.81 0.70
CA TYR A 233 -15.21 -17.04 0.95
C TYR A 233 -15.20 -17.42 2.42
N ARG A 234 -14.08 -17.25 3.12
CA ARG A 234 -14.00 -17.46 4.57
C ARG A 234 -14.97 -16.53 5.31
N ALA A 235 -14.97 -15.26 4.99
CA ALA A 235 -15.84 -14.29 5.64
C ALA A 235 -17.34 -14.55 5.33
N ASN A 236 -17.66 -15.00 4.11
CA ASN A 236 -19.00 -15.43 3.76
C ASN A 236 -19.42 -16.69 4.53
N ALA A 237 -18.52 -17.68 4.64
CA ALA A 237 -18.76 -18.90 5.41
C ALA A 237 -18.97 -18.60 6.91
N GLU A 238 -18.12 -17.73 7.50
CA GLU A 238 -18.33 -17.23 8.87
C GLU A 238 -19.71 -16.62 9.07
N ALA A 239 -20.16 -15.81 8.11
CA ALA A 239 -21.47 -15.18 8.18
C ALA A 239 -22.63 -16.19 8.02
N ILE A 240 -22.48 -17.20 7.14
CA ILE A 240 -23.46 -18.27 6.94
C ILE A 240 -23.58 -19.15 8.19
N LEU A 241 -22.46 -19.51 8.81
CA LEU A 241 -22.40 -20.34 10.01
C LEU A 241 -22.78 -19.57 11.30
N GLY A 242 -23.04 -18.27 11.20
CA GLY A 242 -23.35 -17.44 12.38
C GLY A 242 -22.17 -17.26 13.35
N MET A 243 -20.95 -17.58 12.92
CA MET A 243 -19.73 -17.53 13.74
C MET A 243 -19.25 -16.10 14.03
N ASN A 244 -19.93 -15.08 13.51
CA ASN A 244 -19.57 -13.69 13.76
C ASN A 244 -19.84 -13.31 15.22
N ALA A 245 -18.82 -12.80 15.90
CA ALA A 245 -18.82 -12.44 17.32
C ALA A 245 -19.96 -11.49 17.78
N ASN A 246 -20.73 -10.90 16.86
CA ASN A 246 -21.89 -10.07 17.15
C ASN A 246 -23.18 -10.87 17.37
N THR A 247 -23.27 -12.11 16.89
CA THR A 247 -24.46 -12.97 17.13
C THR A 247 -24.48 -13.47 18.57
N GLY A 248 -23.34 -13.74 19.18
CA GLY A 248 -23.24 -14.21 20.55
C GLY A 248 -23.65 -13.16 21.62
N LYS A 249 -23.59 -11.88 21.30
CA LYS A 249 -24.09 -10.82 22.20
C LYS A 249 -25.61 -10.67 22.12
N ARG A 250 -26.20 -10.78 20.93
CA ARG A 250 -27.66 -10.66 20.76
C ARG A 250 -28.43 -11.86 21.32
N GLN A 251 -27.91 -13.08 21.25
CA GLN A 251 -28.53 -14.24 21.87
C GLN A 251 -28.55 -14.15 23.41
N LYS A 252 -27.46 -13.67 24.02
CA LYS A 252 -27.40 -13.48 25.49
C LYS A 252 -28.34 -12.40 26.01
N GLU A 253 -28.62 -11.36 25.23
CA GLU A 253 -29.60 -10.31 25.59
C GLU A 253 -31.06 -10.76 25.41
N HIS A 254 -31.31 -11.73 24.52
CA HIS A 254 -32.66 -12.29 24.33
C HIS A 254 -33.00 -13.39 25.35
N GLU A 255 -32.01 -14.10 25.88
CA GLU A 255 -32.22 -15.09 26.99
C GLU A 255 -32.32 -14.47 28.38
N GLN A 256 -31.99 -13.18 28.53
CA GLN A 256 -32.10 -12.45 29.80
C GLN A 256 -33.36 -11.55 29.90
N ARG A 257 -34.27 -11.62 28.96
CA ARG A 257 -35.59 -10.96 29.00
C ARG A 257 -36.71 -12.01 29.06
#